data_b9c58879552acab56f1c1f28d76b6551
#
_entry.id   b9c58879552acab56f1c1f28d76b6551
#
_cell.length_a   1.000
_cell.length_b   1.000
_cell.length_c   1.000
_cell.angle_alpha   90.00
_cell.angle_beta   90.00
_cell.angle_gamma   90.00
#
_symmetry.space_group_name_H-M   'P 1'
#
loop_
_entity.id
_entity.type
_entity.pdbx_description
1 polymer ?
#
loop_
_entity_poly.entity_id
_entity_poly.type
_entity_poly.pdbx_seq_one_letter_code
_entity_poly.pdbx_strand_id
1 'polypeptide(L)'
;MSALSSIDFSGFQRQGFQRLEACISQSQLNVLRQVAQAFHVNWERDNLDFYQSRAVNSAYLTAPDYLDNTQRELLFQFIGSQLIKDVISPLFADCCGFLNTQLFFNPVNPDQRNYWHRDCQYHLSLAQQQAALTGPLGLHLRLALYDEPGLEFIPGSHKRWDTEMQLDVRLSQAGHTPSDELPGGMLVPLQAGDMLLFDANMIHRGLYGMDRLALDILFCDPVPELLQFAREDCLPDTRTLESLVWPDAFTVTANMLKNCGNN
;
A
#
# COMPACT_ATOMS: atom_id res chain seq x y z
N MET A 1 24.18 -7.90 8.73
CA MET A 1 23.53 -6.70 8.17
C MET A 1 23.50 -6.92 6.66
N SER A 2 22.36 -7.28 6.11
CA SER A 2 22.16 -7.28 4.64
C SER A 2 22.23 -5.83 4.22
N ALA A 3 23.15 -5.49 3.30
CA ALA A 3 23.11 -4.18 2.66
C ALA A 3 21.79 -4.12 1.90
N LEU A 4 20.89 -3.20 2.29
CA LEU A 4 19.76 -2.82 1.44
C LEU A 4 20.33 -2.57 0.05
N SER A 5 19.85 -3.33 -0.94
CA SER A 5 20.09 -2.96 -2.33
C SER A 5 19.60 -1.53 -2.48
N SER A 6 20.48 -0.62 -2.88
CA SER A 6 20.15 0.79 -3.06
C SER A 6 18.93 0.92 -3.99
N ILE A 7 18.00 1.79 -3.65
CA ILE A 7 16.87 2.09 -4.54
C ILE A 7 17.42 2.58 -5.88
N ASP A 8 17.03 1.91 -6.95
CA ASP A 8 17.26 2.42 -8.31
C ASP A 8 16.18 3.47 -8.65
N PHE A 9 16.43 4.70 -8.24
CA PHE A 9 15.51 5.82 -8.51
C PHE A 9 15.18 5.98 -9.99
N SER A 10 16.15 5.77 -10.86
CA SER A 10 15.93 5.90 -12.30
C SER A 10 15.05 4.77 -12.83
N GLY A 11 15.23 3.57 -12.32
CA GLY A 11 14.38 2.41 -12.59
C GLY A 11 12.96 2.62 -12.09
N PHE A 12 12.82 3.04 -10.82
CA PHE A 12 11.51 3.36 -10.25
C PHE A 12 10.78 4.44 -11.04
N GLN A 13 11.45 5.54 -11.36
CA GLN A 13 10.86 6.60 -12.18
C GLN A 13 10.43 6.16 -13.58
N ARG A 14 11.12 5.20 -14.19
CA ARG A 14 10.76 4.66 -15.49
C ARG A 14 9.62 3.66 -15.44
N GLN A 15 9.68 2.73 -14.47
CA GLN A 15 8.76 1.59 -14.38
C GLN A 15 7.56 1.85 -13.49
N GLY A 16 7.70 2.67 -12.44
CA GLY A 16 6.68 2.97 -11.46
C GLY A 16 6.65 2.00 -10.27
N PHE A 17 7.53 1.00 -10.26
CA PHE A 17 7.66 0.04 -9.16
C PHE A 17 9.10 -0.46 -9.02
N GLN A 18 9.43 -0.97 -7.83
CA GLN A 18 10.70 -1.62 -7.54
C GLN A 18 10.56 -2.66 -6.42
N ARG A 19 11.04 -3.87 -6.66
CA ARG A 19 11.20 -4.90 -5.62
C ARG A 19 12.53 -4.70 -4.90
N LEU A 20 12.47 -4.82 -3.58
CA LEU A 20 13.63 -4.85 -2.67
C LEU A 20 13.65 -6.21 -1.97
N GLU A 21 14.72 -6.97 -2.12
CA GLU A 21 14.79 -8.36 -1.66
C GLU A 21 15.32 -8.44 -0.22
N ALA A 22 14.76 -9.36 0.56
CA ALA A 22 15.22 -9.73 1.91
C ALA A 22 15.47 -8.54 2.85
N CYS A 23 14.51 -7.58 2.89
CA CYS A 23 14.68 -6.31 3.59
C CYS A 23 14.65 -6.42 5.10
N ILE A 24 13.98 -7.42 5.65
CA ILE A 24 13.81 -7.58 7.10
C ILE A 24 14.27 -8.92 7.61
N SER A 25 14.70 -8.95 8.88
CA SER A 25 15.12 -10.19 9.53
C SER A 25 13.94 -11.13 9.79
N GLN A 26 14.22 -12.42 9.90
CA GLN A 26 13.20 -13.42 10.23
C GLN A 26 12.51 -13.12 11.59
N SER A 27 13.24 -12.55 12.56
CA SER A 27 12.66 -12.17 13.85
C SER A 27 11.66 -11.03 13.71
N GLN A 28 11.99 -9.99 12.95
CA GLN A 28 11.05 -8.88 12.65
C GLN A 28 9.83 -9.37 11.86
N LEU A 29 10.08 -10.23 10.85
CA LEU A 29 9.00 -10.82 10.05
C LEU A 29 8.02 -11.61 10.93
N ASN A 30 8.52 -12.39 11.89
CA ASN A 30 7.67 -13.15 12.81
C ASN A 30 6.80 -12.24 13.70
N VAL A 31 7.36 -11.13 14.20
CA VAL A 31 6.60 -10.15 14.98
C VAL A 31 5.48 -9.52 14.13
N LEU A 32 5.80 -9.09 12.92
CA LEU A 32 4.80 -8.48 12.02
C LEU A 32 3.72 -9.47 11.59
N ARG A 33 4.07 -10.75 11.37
CA ARG A 33 3.09 -11.81 11.12
C ARG A 33 2.09 -11.96 12.27
N GLN A 34 2.58 -12.02 13.51
CA GLN A 34 1.73 -12.14 14.68
C GLN A 34 0.76 -10.97 14.80
N VAL A 35 1.23 -9.74 14.58
CA VAL A 35 0.40 -8.54 14.62
C VAL A 35 -0.63 -8.54 13.48
N ALA A 36 -0.21 -8.83 12.26
CA ALA A 36 -1.10 -8.89 11.10
C ALA A 36 -2.18 -9.98 11.23
N GLN A 37 -1.81 -11.15 11.75
CA GLN A 37 -2.75 -12.24 12.00
C GLN A 37 -3.75 -11.88 13.11
N ALA A 38 -3.29 -11.26 14.20
CA ALA A 38 -4.18 -10.80 15.27
C ALA A 38 -5.20 -9.77 14.76
N PHE A 39 -4.73 -8.81 13.94
CA PHE A 39 -5.61 -7.86 13.27
C PHE A 39 -6.63 -8.57 12.38
N HIS A 40 -6.16 -9.49 11.52
CA HIS A 40 -7.01 -10.17 10.55
C HIS A 40 -8.14 -10.96 11.21
N VAL A 41 -7.82 -11.74 12.25
CA VAL A 41 -8.81 -12.52 13.01
C VAL A 41 -9.88 -11.63 13.65
N ASN A 42 -9.47 -10.51 14.25
CA ASN A 42 -10.42 -9.60 14.88
C ASN A 42 -11.27 -8.85 13.85
N TRP A 43 -10.66 -8.42 12.74
CA TRP A 43 -11.35 -7.75 11.64
C TRP A 43 -12.35 -8.68 10.93
N GLU A 44 -11.96 -9.94 10.65
CA GLU A 44 -12.81 -10.95 10.03
C GLU A 44 -14.10 -11.16 10.83
N ARG A 45 -13.98 -11.30 12.16
CA ARG A 45 -15.13 -11.51 13.04
C ARG A 45 -16.19 -10.43 12.88
N ASP A 46 -15.77 -9.18 12.76
CA ASP A 46 -16.68 -8.03 12.70
C ASP A 46 -17.11 -7.69 11.26
N ASN A 47 -16.49 -8.32 10.25
CA ASN A 47 -16.74 -8.08 8.82
C ASN A 47 -17.06 -9.38 8.05
N LEU A 48 -17.64 -10.38 8.71
CA LEU A 48 -17.78 -11.74 8.20
C LEU A 48 -18.48 -11.82 6.83
N ASP A 49 -19.60 -11.14 6.64
CA ASP A 49 -20.35 -11.15 5.38
C ASP A 49 -19.54 -10.56 4.22
N PHE A 50 -18.82 -9.45 4.48
CA PHE A 50 -17.94 -8.84 3.50
C PHE A 50 -16.73 -9.73 3.21
N TYR A 51 -16.13 -10.32 4.23
CA TYR A 51 -15.00 -11.24 4.11
C TYR A 51 -15.34 -12.45 3.26
N GLN A 52 -16.48 -13.10 3.52
CA GLN A 52 -16.92 -14.27 2.77
C GLN A 52 -17.35 -13.96 1.33
N SER A 53 -17.85 -12.77 1.07
CA SER A 53 -18.41 -12.43 -0.23
C SER A 53 -17.39 -11.91 -1.23
N ARG A 54 -16.49 -10.99 -0.83
CA ARG A 54 -15.66 -10.25 -1.78
C ARG A 54 -14.38 -9.60 -1.24
N ALA A 55 -14.10 -9.70 0.07
CA ALA A 55 -12.92 -9.03 0.62
C ALA A 55 -11.63 -9.66 0.09
N VAL A 56 -10.69 -8.81 -0.24
CA VAL A 56 -9.31 -9.16 -0.64
C VAL A 56 -8.28 -8.37 0.15
N ASN A 57 -8.75 -7.37 0.91
CA ASN A 57 -7.96 -6.54 1.81
C ASN A 57 -8.83 -5.98 2.93
N SER A 58 -8.15 -5.47 3.94
CA SER A 58 -8.67 -4.63 5.01
C SER A 58 -7.76 -3.44 5.21
N ALA A 59 -8.22 -2.38 5.88
CA ALA A 59 -7.45 -1.14 6.02
C ALA A 59 -7.40 -0.67 7.48
N TYR A 60 -6.55 0.34 7.75
CA TYR A 60 -6.43 1.01 9.04
C TYR A 60 -5.93 0.11 10.17
N LEU A 61 -4.87 -0.70 9.91
CA LEU A 61 -4.32 -1.62 10.91
C LEU A 61 -3.82 -0.89 12.17
N THR A 62 -3.39 0.36 12.02
CA THR A 62 -2.92 1.19 13.12
C THR A 62 -4.04 1.87 13.91
N ALA A 63 -5.31 1.72 13.52
CA ALA A 63 -6.46 2.16 14.31
C ALA A 63 -6.64 1.30 15.59
N PRO A 64 -7.34 1.82 16.62
CA PRO A 64 -7.52 1.08 17.86
C PRO A 64 -8.59 -0.02 17.82
N ASP A 65 -9.22 -0.25 16.65
CA ASP A 65 -10.41 -1.10 16.54
C ASP A 65 -10.10 -2.59 16.75
N TYR A 66 -8.94 -3.08 16.22
CA TYR A 66 -8.65 -4.52 16.12
C TYR A 66 -7.33 -4.96 16.75
N LEU A 67 -6.49 -4.02 17.15
CA LEU A 67 -5.20 -4.27 17.81
C LEU A 67 -5.14 -3.57 19.16
N ASP A 68 -4.50 -4.21 20.13
CA ASP A 68 -4.17 -3.55 21.38
C ASP A 68 -3.02 -2.53 21.22
N ASN A 69 -2.79 -1.72 22.26
CA ASN A 69 -1.76 -0.68 22.20
C ASN A 69 -0.35 -1.23 21.97
N THR A 70 -0.02 -2.39 22.50
CA THR A 70 1.30 -3.03 22.32
C THR A 70 1.50 -3.45 20.85
N GLN A 71 0.47 -4.06 20.27
CA GLN A 71 0.50 -4.48 18.87
C GLN A 71 0.57 -3.27 17.91
N ARG A 72 -0.19 -2.22 18.22
CA ARG A 72 -0.11 -0.95 17.44
C ARG A 72 1.26 -0.31 17.56
N GLU A 73 1.85 -0.29 18.76
CA GLU A 73 3.21 0.24 18.97
C GLU A 73 4.25 -0.51 18.13
N LEU A 74 4.16 -1.84 18.03
CA LEU A 74 5.05 -2.64 17.15
C LEU A 74 4.93 -2.21 15.68
N LEU A 75 3.72 -1.94 15.17
CA LEU A 75 3.53 -1.41 13.82
C LEU A 75 4.13 0.00 13.68
N PHE A 76 3.89 0.90 14.62
CA PHE A 76 4.45 2.25 14.60
C PHE A 76 5.98 2.22 14.63
N GLN A 77 6.59 1.37 15.46
CA GLN A 77 8.04 1.19 15.51
C GLN A 77 8.60 0.67 14.18
N PHE A 78 7.89 -0.21 13.52
CA PHE A 78 8.29 -0.68 12.19
C PHE A 78 8.17 0.43 11.14
N ILE A 79 7.02 1.11 11.04
CA ILE A 79 6.75 2.19 10.09
C ILE A 79 7.70 3.39 10.33
N GLY A 80 7.95 3.74 11.59
CA GLY A 80 8.87 4.83 11.99
C GLY A 80 10.33 4.40 12.14
N SER A 81 10.74 3.28 11.55
CA SER A 81 12.12 2.77 11.64
C SER A 81 13.06 3.45 10.64
N GLN A 82 14.38 3.32 10.91
CA GLN A 82 15.41 3.79 9.98
C GLN A 82 15.30 3.10 8.61
N LEU A 83 14.96 1.81 8.58
CA LEU A 83 14.75 1.05 7.35
C LEU A 83 13.71 1.71 6.45
N ILE A 84 12.53 2.01 7.00
CA ILE A 84 11.43 2.60 6.22
C ILE A 84 11.79 4.04 5.81
N LYS A 85 12.43 4.81 6.69
CA LYS A 85 12.96 6.13 6.35
C LYS A 85 13.87 6.07 5.12
N ASP A 86 14.86 5.18 5.13
CA ASP A 86 15.86 5.07 4.06
C ASP A 86 15.25 4.65 2.73
N VAL A 87 14.14 3.90 2.77
CA VAL A 87 13.40 3.46 1.60
C VAL A 87 12.46 4.54 1.07
N ILE A 88 11.77 5.26 1.94
CA ILE A 88 10.66 6.15 1.56
C ILE A 88 11.12 7.60 1.34
N SER A 89 11.87 8.16 2.30
CA SER A 89 12.16 9.61 2.27
C SER A 89 12.84 10.08 0.98
N PRO A 90 13.73 9.30 0.34
CA PRO A 90 14.38 9.75 -0.89
C PRO A 90 13.46 9.84 -2.12
N LEU A 91 12.26 9.30 -2.05
CA LEU A 91 11.28 9.33 -3.15
C LEU A 91 10.44 10.62 -3.18
N PHE A 92 10.46 11.39 -2.10
CA PHE A 92 9.74 12.65 -1.95
C PHE A 92 10.72 13.82 -1.97
N ALA A 93 10.29 14.96 -2.54
CA ALA A 93 11.15 16.12 -2.72
C ALA A 93 11.55 16.78 -1.37
N ASP A 94 10.56 16.97 -0.49
CA ASP A 94 10.76 17.67 0.79
C ASP A 94 10.39 16.77 1.97
N CYS A 95 9.14 16.35 2.04
CA CYS A 95 8.60 15.50 3.11
C CYS A 95 7.45 14.64 2.57
N CYS A 96 7.10 13.59 3.31
CA CYS A 96 5.92 12.80 3.01
C CYS A 96 5.00 12.71 4.22
N GLY A 97 3.71 12.49 3.97
CA GLY A 97 2.73 12.11 4.98
C GLY A 97 2.54 10.60 5.03
N PHE A 98 2.33 10.05 6.23
CA PHE A 98 1.77 8.72 6.41
C PHE A 98 0.27 8.77 6.11
N LEU A 99 -0.18 7.94 5.18
CA LEU A 99 -1.58 7.95 4.75
C LEU A 99 -2.40 6.88 5.47
N ASN A 100 -1.97 5.62 5.36
CA ASN A 100 -2.75 4.47 5.85
C ASN A 100 -1.90 3.19 5.87
N THR A 101 -2.51 2.14 6.42
CA THR A 101 -2.03 0.75 6.31
C THR A 101 -3.15 -0.14 5.78
N GLN A 102 -2.78 -1.10 4.94
CA GLN A 102 -3.71 -2.11 4.43
C GLN A 102 -3.12 -3.51 4.62
N LEU A 103 -3.98 -4.49 4.84
CA LEU A 103 -3.60 -5.90 4.88
C LEU A 103 -4.28 -6.61 3.71
N PHE A 104 -3.48 -7.21 2.84
CA PHE A 104 -3.94 -7.96 1.68
C PHE A 104 -3.86 -9.46 1.96
N PHE A 105 -4.90 -10.19 1.59
CA PHE A 105 -5.05 -11.64 1.79
C PHE A 105 -5.73 -12.29 0.59
N ASN A 106 -5.80 -13.62 0.59
CA ASN A 106 -6.57 -14.34 -0.43
C ASN A 106 -8.08 -14.18 -0.19
N PRO A 107 -8.90 -14.02 -1.24
CA PRO A 107 -10.34 -14.06 -1.09
C PRO A 107 -10.82 -15.45 -0.64
N VAL A 108 -11.83 -15.49 0.19
CA VAL A 108 -12.53 -16.73 0.57
C VAL A 108 -13.46 -17.16 -0.54
N ASN A 109 -14.08 -16.21 -1.24
CA ASN A 109 -14.95 -16.48 -2.38
C ASN A 109 -14.12 -17.04 -3.55
N PRO A 110 -14.33 -18.32 -3.99
CA PRO A 110 -13.55 -18.93 -5.06
C PRO A 110 -13.79 -18.30 -6.44
N ASP A 111 -14.88 -17.56 -6.59
CA ASP A 111 -15.23 -16.88 -7.84
C ASP A 111 -14.58 -15.50 -7.96
N GLN A 112 -13.95 -15.00 -6.89
CA GLN A 112 -13.24 -13.74 -6.92
C GLN A 112 -12.02 -13.83 -7.83
N ARG A 113 -11.99 -13.00 -8.87
CA ARG A 113 -10.88 -12.95 -9.85
C ARG A 113 -9.93 -11.81 -9.55
N ASN A 114 -8.68 -11.95 -9.95
CA ASN A 114 -7.72 -10.85 -10.02
C ASN A 114 -8.24 -9.79 -10.99
N TYR A 115 -8.01 -8.51 -10.69
CA TYR A 115 -8.55 -7.44 -11.52
C TYR A 115 -7.57 -6.29 -11.67
N TRP A 116 -7.45 -5.80 -12.90
CA TRP A 116 -6.66 -4.62 -13.21
C TRP A 116 -7.36 -3.35 -12.75
N HIS A 117 -6.60 -2.46 -12.12
CA HIS A 117 -7.11 -1.18 -11.65
C HIS A 117 -5.98 -0.15 -11.51
N ARG A 118 -6.37 1.10 -11.29
CA ARG A 118 -5.59 2.17 -10.65
C ARG A 118 -6.28 2.49 -9.34
N ASP A 119 -5.56 2.76 -8.27
CA ASP A 119 -6.17 3.05 -6.97
C ASP A 119 -7.08 4.27 -7.03
N CYS A 120 -6.69 5.29 -7.77
CA CYS A 120 -7.48 6.51 -7.93
C CYS A 120 -8.83 6.30 -8.63
N GLN A 121 -9.05 5.18 -9.36
CA GLN A 121 -10.31 4.97 -10.11
C GLN A 121 -11.56 4.83 -9.23
N TYR A 122 -11.38 4.51 -7.95
CA TYR A 122 -12.49 4.34 -7.01
C TYR A 122 -13.03 5.66 -6.46
N HIS A 123 -12.30 6.76 -6.65
CA HIS A 123 -12.59 8.05 -6.03
C HIS A 123 -12.61 9.22 -7.03
N LEU A 124 -11.97 9.06 -8.19
CA LEU A 124 -11.77 10.12 -9.16
C LEU A 124 -12.49 9.83 -10.48
N SER A 125 -13.07 10.88 -11.08
CA SER A 125 -13.54 10.83 -12.47
C SER A 125 -12.39 10.59 -13.44
N LEU A 126 -12.68 10.17 -14.68
CA LEU A 126 -11.63 9.90 -15.68
C LEU A 126 -10.71 11.11 -15.93
N ALA A 127 -11.28 12.31 -16.00
CA ALA A 127 -10.49 13.52 -16.17
C ALA A 127 -9.55 13.78 -14.97
N GLN A 128 -10.03 13.54 -13.76
CA GLN A 128 -9.21 13.65 -12.55
C GLN A 128 -8.14 12.56 -12.48
N GLN A 129 -8.45 11.31 -12.86
CA GLN A 129 -7.46 10.23 -12.96
C GLN A 129 -6.34 10.59 -13.94
N GLN A 130 -6.69 11.18 -15.10
CA GLN A 130 -5.72 11.65 -16.07
C GLN A 130 -4.85 12.78 -15.52
N ALA A 131 -5.44 13.73 -14.81
CA ALA A 131 -4.69 14.82 -14.16
C ALA A 131 -3.76 14.30 -13.03
N ALA A 132 -4.19 13.25 -12.30
CA ALA A 132 -3.39 12.65 -11.22
C ALA A 132 -2.06 12.05 -11.71
N LEU A 133 -1.92 11.70 -13.00
CA LEU A 133 -0.66 11.18 -13.56
C LEU A 133 0.51 12.18 -13.52
N THR A 134 0.22 13.46 -13.34
CA THR A 134 1.21 14.54 -13.17
C THR A 134 1.02 15.28 -11.85
N GLY A 135 0.17 14.76 -11.00
CA GLY A 135 -0.17 15.31 -9.68
C GLY A 135 0.76 14.82 -8.58
N PRO A 136 0.32 15.00 -7.32
CA PRO A 136 1.06 14.56 -6.15
C PRO A 136 1.25 13.05 -6.11
N LEU A 137 2.39 12.62 -5.56
CA LEU A 137 2.76 11.22 -5.43
C LEU A 137 1.97 10.54 -4.31
N GLY A 138 1.33 9.42 -4.62
CA GLY A 138 0.91 8.40 -3.68
C GLY A 138 1.77 7.16 -3.85
N LEU A 139 2.28 6.60 -2.77
CA LEU A 139 3.24 5.51 -2.78
C LEU A 139 2.78 4.36 -1.88
N HIS A 140 2.80 3.15 -2.40
CA HIS A 140 2.66 1.93 -1.63
C HIS A 140 4.03 1.33 -1.32
N LEU A 141 4.23 0.96 -0.07
CA LEU A 141 5.29 0.07 0.37
C LEU A 141 4.64 -1.22 0.86
N ARG A 142 4.63 -2.23 0.00
CA ARG A 142 4.14 -3.57 0.32
C ARG A 142 5.23 -4.40 0.94
N LEU A 143 4.97 -5.03 2.08
CA LEU A 143 5.79 -6.05 2.70
C LEU A 143 5.10 -7.41 2.57
N ALA A 144 5.72 -8.36 1.89
CA ALA A 144 5.26 -9.75 1.85
C ALA A 144 5.54 -10.43 3.19
N LEU A 145 4.48 -10.79 3.92
CA LEU A 145 4.60 -11.52 5.20
C LEU A 145 4.83 -13.02 4.97
N TYR A 146 4.36 -13.56 3.87
CA TYR A 146 4.61 -14.91 3.36
C TYR A 146 4.98 -14.83 1.88
N ASP A 147 5.48 -15.94 1.33
CA ASP A 147 5.67 -16.04 -0.11
C ASP A 147 4.33 -15.86 -0.82
N GLU A 148 4.28 -14.99 -1.83
CA GLU A 148 3.05 -14.71 -2.58
C GLU A 148 3.32 -14.64 -4.10
N PRO A 149 2.30 -14.88 -4.93
CA PRO A 149 2.41 -14.68 -6.38
C PRO A 149 2.80 -13.23 -6.73
N GLY A 150 2.53 -12.30 -5.81
CA GLY A 150 2.89 -10.89 -5.91
C GLY A 150 1.86 -10.07 -6.68
N LEU A 151 2.35 -9.06 -7.40
CA LEU A 151 1.54 -8.17 -8.22
C LEU A 151 1.99 -8.21 -9.67
N GLU A 152 1.08 -7.88 -10.54
CA GLU A 152 1.36 -7.64 -11.95
C GLU A 152 1.12 -6.17 -12.28
N PHE A 153 2.04 -5.55 -13.02
CA PHE A 153 2.04 -4.14 -13.37
C PHE A 153 2.10 -3.94 -14.87
N ILE A 154 1.55 -2.82 -15.34
CA ILE A 154 1.85 -2.29 -16.66
C ILE A 154 2.97 -1.25 -16.49
N PRO A 155 4.24 -1.57 -16.82
CA PRO A 155 5.37 -0.69 -16.58
C PRO A 155 5.19 0.69 -17.21
N GLY A 156 5.53 1.75 -16.48
CA GLY A 156 5.42 3.13 -16.91
C GLY A 156 3.99 3.70 -16.99
N SER A 157 2.97 2.91 -16.61
CA SER A 157 1.57 3.36 -16.67
C SER A 157 1.26 4.52 -15.70
N HIS A 158 2.05 4.72 -14.63
CA HIS A 158 1.90 5.85 -13.72
C HIS A 158 2.14 7.24 -14.36
N LYS A 159 2.79 7.28 -15.53
CA LYS A 159 3.12 8.53 -16.24
C LYS A 159 2.43 8.68 -17.59
N ARG A 160 1.61 7.74 -17.98
CA ARG A 160 0.87 7.80 -19.24
C ARG A 160 -0.56 7.38 -19.06
N TRP A 161 -1.43 8.00 -19.85
CA TRP A 161 -2.83 7.58 -19.89
C TRP A 161 -2.96 6.19 -20.51
N ASP A 162 -4.08 5.54 -20.20
CA ASP A 162 -4.42 4.21 -20.66
C ASP A 162 -4.51 4.16 -22.20
N THR A 163 -4.14 3.02 -22.76
CA THR A 163 -4.62 2.65 -24.10
C THR A 163 -6.10 2.33 -24.04
N GLU A 164 -6.78 2.31 -25.18
CA GLU A 164 -8.20 1.93 -25.27
C GLU A 164 -8.47 0.60 -24.57
N MET A 165 -7.70 -0.44 -24.89
CA MET A 165 -7.82 -1.75 -24.26
C MET A 165 -7.61 -1.71 -22.72
N GLN A 166 -6.62 -0.94 -22.23
CA GLN A 166 -6.38 -0.82 -20.78
C GLN A 166 -7.55 -0.15 -20.09
N LEU A 167 -8.15 0.86 -20.71
CA LEU A 167 -9.30 1.55 -20.18
C LEU A 167 -10.54 0.63 -20.17
N ASP A 168 -10.81 -0.05 -21.28
CA ASP A 168 -11.94 -0.95 -21.42
C ASP A 168 -11.90 -2.10 -20.41
N VAL A 169 -10.72 -2.71 -20.23
CA VAL A 169 -10.51 -3.77 -19.23
C VAL A 169 -10.73 -3.23 -17.82
N ARG A 170 -10.06 -2.15 -17.41
CA ARG A 170 -10.20 -1.60 -16.05
C ARG A 170 -11.61 -1.18 -15.69
N LEU A 171 -12.38 -0.70 -16.67
CA LEU A 171 -13.72 -0.15 -16.47
C LEU A 171 -14.84 -1.10 -16.88
N SER A 172 -14.54 -2.34 -17.26
CA SER A 172 -15.51 -3.32 -17.74
C SER A 172 -16.32 -2.81 -18.94
N GLN A 173 -15.65 -2.24 -19.94
CA GLN A 173 -16.27 -1.66 -21.14
C GLN A 173 -16.00 -2.51 -22.38
N ALA A 174 -16.75 -2.25 -23.44
CA ALA A 174 -16.60 -2.90 -24.76
C ALA A 174 -16.58 -4.47 -24.71
N GLY A 175 -17.24 -5.06 -23.71
CA GLY A 175 -17.28 -6.51 -23.52
C GLY A 175 -16.10 -7.10 -22.76
N HIS A 176 -15.19 -6.27 -22.29
CA HIS A 176 -14.08 -6.69 -21.43
C HIS A 176 -14.46 -6.78 -19.95
N THR A 177 -13.67 -7.54 -19.21
CA THR A 177 -13.73 -7.64 -17.74
C THR A 177 -12.38 -7.20 -17.13
N PRO A 178 -12.34 -6.74 -15.85
CA PRO A 178 -11.10 -6.34 -15.21
C PRO A 178 -10.11 -7.50 -15.01
N SER A 179 -10.56 -8.74 -15.25
CA SER A 179 -9.73 -9.94 -15.15
C SER A 179 -9.08 -10.34 -16.47
N ASP A 180 -9.44 -9.69 -17.59
CA ASP A 180 -8.87 -9.98 -18.90
C ASP A 180 -7.37 -9.67 -18.92
N GLU A 181 -6.60 -10.42 -19.71
CA GLU A 181 -5.17 -10.21 -19.81
C GLU A 181 -4.85 -8.89 -20.55
N LEU A 182 -3.90 -8.14 -20.01
CA LEU A 182 -3.38 -6.93 -20.63
C LEU A 182 -1.99 -7.18 -21.22
N PRO A 183 -1.75 -6.80 -22.50
CA PRO A 183 -0.42 -6.88 -23.08
C PRO A 183 0.60 -6.04 -22.31
N GLY A 184 1.80 -6.60 -22.11
CA GLY A 184 2.90 -5.92 -21.46
C GLY A 184 2.85 -5.97 -19.91
N GLY A 185 1.96 -6.78 -19.34
CA GLY A 185 1.97 -7.06 -17.91
C GLY A 185 3.31 -7.65 -17.47
N MET A 186 3.85 -7.14 -16.37
CA MET A 186 5.07 -7.63 -15.73
C MET A 186 4.77 -8.16 -14.35
N LEU A 187 4.96 -9.47 -14.17
CA LEU A 187 4.76 -10.14 -12.89
C LEU A 187 5.95 -9.87 -11.96
N VAL A 188 5.65 -9.53 -10.71
CA VAL A 188 6.63 -9.33 -9.64
C VAL A 188 6.28 -10.24 -8.46
N PRO A 189 6.78 -11.49 -8.44
CA PRO A 189 6.57 -12.39 -7.31
C PRO A 189 7.38 -11.93 -6.10
N LEU A 190 6.87 -12.17 -4.89
CA LEU A 190 7.49 -11.75 -3.66
C LEU A 190 7.76 -12.95 -2.74
N GLN A 191 8.95 -12.97 -2.15
CA GLN A 191 9.29 -13.87 -1.06
C GLN A 191 9.02 -13.20 0.28
N ALA A 192 8.80 -13.97 1.31
CA ALA A 192 8.61 -13.47 2.67
C ALA A 192 9.79 -12.59 3.11
N GLY A 193 9.49 -11.34 3.50
CA GLY A 193 10.47 -10.32 3.86
C GLY A 193 10.92 -9.41 2.72
N ASP A 194 10.46 -9.65 1.49
CA ASP A 194 10.64 -8.70 0.39
C ASP A 194 9.72 -7.50 0.57
N MET A 195 10.18 -6.34 0.10
CA MET A 195 9.37 -5.15 -0.05
C MET A 195 9.16 -4.82 -1.52
N LEU A 196 8.01 -4.27 -1.84
CA LEU A 196 7.67 -3.78 -3.17
C LEU A 196 7.16 -2.35 -3.07
N LEU A 197 7.90 -1.42 -3.66
CA LEU A 197 7.50 -0.04 -3.84
C LEU A 197 6.72 0.10 -5.14
N PHE A 198 5.61 0.84 -5.14
CA PHE A 198 4.94 1.21 -6.38
C PHE A 198 4.13 2.50 -6.24
N ASP A 199 4.02 3.24 -7.33
CA ASP A 199 3.20 4.44 -7.45
C ASP A 199 1.71 4.05 -7.51
N ALA A 200 0.87 4.70 -6.72
CA ALA A 200 -0.57 4.45 -6.64
C ALA A 200 -1.30 4.68 -7.98
N ASN A 201 -0.68 5.42 -8.90
CA ASN A 201 -1.21 5.63 -10.24
C ASN A 201 -0.86 4.50 -11.24
N MET A 202 -0.15 3.44 -10.82
CA MET A 202 0.12 2.30 -11.68
C MET A 202 -1.15 1.56 -12.07
N ILE A 203 -1.23 1.07 -13.32
CA ILE A 203 -2.16 0.00 -13.66
C ILE A 203 -1.56 -1.29 -13.10
N HIS A 204 -2.27 -1.91 -12.17
CA HIS A 204 -1.80 -3.13 -11.52
C HIS A 204 -2.95 -4.07 -11.14
N ARG A 205 -2.60 -5.32 -10.83
CA ARG A 205 -3.47 -6.28 -10.17
C ARG A 205 -2.70 -7.10 -9.15
N GLY A 206 -3.32 -7.39 -8.02
CA GLY A 206 -2.82 -8.37 -7.06
C GLY A 206 -3.16 -9.77 -7.49
N LEU A 207 -2.22 -10.70 -7.38
CA LEU A 207 -2.47 -12.11 -7.71
C LEU A 207 -2.84 -12.89 -6.45
N TYR A 208 -3.82 -13.78 -6.58
CA TYR A 208 -4.25 -14.65 -5.49
C TYR A 208 -3.53 -16.00 -5.58
N GLY A 209 -3.37 -16.63 -4.43
CA GLY A 209 -2.74 -17.93 -4.31
C GLY A 209 -1.65 -17.96 -3.23
N MET A 210 -1.08 -19.12 -2.98
CA MET A 210 -0.16 -19.40 -1.88
C MET A 210 -0.76 -18.96 -0.52
N ASP A 211 0.07 -18.71 0.48
CA ASP A 211 -0.36 -18.21 1.81
C ASP A 211 -0.35 -16.68 1.88
N ARG A 212 -0.84 -16.02 0.81
CA ARG A 212 -0.79 -14.56 0.63
C ARG A 212 -1.29 -13.82 1.86
N LEU A 213 -0.38 -13.12 2.50
CA LEU A 213 -0.65 -12.12 3.53
C LEU A 213 0.41 -11.03 3.40
N ALA A 214 0.01 -9.81 3.07
CA ALA A 214 0.93 -8.71 2.85
C ALA A 214 0.46 -7.43 3.54
N LEU A 215 1.40 -6.74 4.17
CA LEU A 215 1.19 -5.44 4.79
C LEU A 215 1.60 -4.34 3.81
N ASP A 216 0.65 -3.52 3.39
CA ASP A 216 0.92 -2.31 2.63
C ASP A 216 0.91 -1.10 3.58
N ILE A 217 1.93 -0.25 3.46
CA ILE A 217 2.06 1.02 4.15
C ILE A 217 2.02 2.11 3.09
N LEU A 218 1.11 3.05 3.23
CA LEU A 218 0.87 4.09 2.25
C LEU A 218 1.45 5.40 2.72
N PHE A 219 2.24 6.03 1.83
CA PHE A 219 2.80 7.36 2.01
C PHE A 219 2.37 8.27 0.86
N CYS A 220 2.34 9.57 1.08
CA CYS A 220 1.98 10.49 0.01
C CYS A 220 2.62 11.87 0.18
N ASP A 221 2.63 12.64 -0.91
CA ASP A 221 2.81 14.09 -0.79
C ASP A 221 1.76 14.66 0.17
N PRO A 222 2.14 15.55 1.10
CA PRO A 222 1.23 16.04 2.13
C PRO A 222 0.28 17.12 1.60
N VAL A 223 -0.62 16.72 0.72
CA VAL A 223 -1.65 17.58 0.14
C VAL A 223 -3.05 17.16 0.61
N PRO A 224 -3.99 18.12 0.73
CA PRO A 224 -5.34 17.82 1.22
C PRO A 224 -6.07 16.74 0.44
N GLU A 225 -5.87 16.68 -0.88
CA GLU A 225 -6.51 15.73 -1.79
C GLU A 225 -6.13 14.26 -1.48
N LEU A 226 -4.95 14.02 -0.96
CA LEU A 226 -4.49 12.69 -0.56
C LEU A 226 -4.75 12.44 0.93
N LEU A 227 -4.43 13.40 1.79
CA LEU A 227 -4.57 13.24 3.24
C LEU A 227 -6.01 13.22 3.76
N GLN A 228 -7.01 13.54 2.92
CA GLN A 228 -8.42 13.32 3.26
C GLN A 228 -8.77 11.86 3.60
N PHE A 229 -7.94 10.91 3.16
CA PHE A 229 -8.10 9.47 3.47
C PHE A 229 -7.33 9.04 4.72
N ALA A 230 -6.55 9.94 5.35
CA ALA A 230 -5.89 9.67 6.61
C ALA A 230 -6.87 9.81 7.79
N ARG A 231 -6.67 9.01 8.83
CA ARG A 231 -7.48 9.05 10.07
C ARG A 231 -6.58 9.45 11.23
N GLU A 232 -7.05 10.36 12.09
CA GLU A 232 -6.30 10.81 13.26
C GLU A 232 -6.03 9.68 14.25
N ASP A 233 -6.99 8.78 14.46
CA ASP A 233 -6.89 7.62 15.34
C ASP A 233 -5.93 6.52 14.85
N CYS A 234 -5.49 6.62 13.60
CA CYS A 234 -4.44 5.79 13.01
C CYS A 234 -3.03 6.32 13.25
N LEU A 235 -2.87 7.47 13.91
CA LEU A 235 -1.57 8.06 14.21
C LEU A 235 -1.08 7.61 15.59
N PRO A 236 0.25 7.58 15.83
CA PRO A 236 0.80 7.30 17.14
C PRO A 236 0.50 8.43 18.12
N ASP A 237 0.31 8.08 19.40
CA ASP A 237 0.26 9.08 20.46
C ASP A 237 1.63 9.77 20.66
N THR A 238 1.65 10.84 21.46
CA THR A 238 2.87 11.63 21.70
C THR A 238 4.02 10.78 22.24
N ARG A 239 3.74 9.87 23.17
CA ARG A 239 4.77 9.00 23.77
C ARG A 239 5.38 8.04 22.74
N THR A 240 4.54 7.40 21.95
CA THR A 240 4.99 6.50 20.87
C THR A 240 5.77 7.30 19.83
N LEU A 241 5.27 8.47 19.41
CA LEU A 241 5.91 9.34 18.44
C LEU A 241 7.33 9.74 18.85
N GLU A 242 7.54 10.11 20.13
CA GLU A 242 8.85 10.48 20.68
C GLU A 242 9.84 9.31 20.70
N SER A 243 9.37 8.08 20.67
CA SER A 243 10.20 6.86 20.66
C SER A 243 10.62 6.40 19.27
N LEU A 244 10.02 6.95 18.21
CA LEU A 244 10.30 6.56 16.82
C LEU A 244 11.63 7.14 16.33
N VAL A 245 12.34 6.38 15.51
CA VAL A 245 13.55 6.86 14.80
C VAL A 245 13.17 7.87 13.72
N TRP A 246 12.03 7.66 13.07
CA TRP A 246 11.50 8.53 12.03
C TRP A 246 10.03 8.87 12.28
N PRO A 247 9.77 9.91 13.09
CA PRO A 247 8.40 10.37 13.38
C PRO A 247 7.82 11.29 12.30
N ASP A 248 8.65 11.74 11.34
CA ASP A 248 8.33 12.87 10.46
C ASP A 248 7.06 12.64 9.64
N ALA A 249 6.89 11.46 9.01
CA ALA A 249 5.73 11.16 8.19
C ALA A 249 4.41 11.25 8.99
N PHE A 250 4.40 10.78 10.23
CA PHE A 250 3.24 10.89 11.12
C PHE A 250 3.00 12.34 11.57
N THR A 251 4.07 13.06 11.89
CA THR A 251 3.99 14.46 12.32
C THR A 251 3.44 15.35 11.22
N VAL A 252 3.89 15.15 9.98
CA VAL A 252 3.38 15.86 8.80
C VAL A 252 1.88 15.63 8.63
N THR A 253 1.43 14.37 8.69
CA THR A 253 0.00 14.05 8.58
C THR A 253 -0.82 14.65 9.72
N ALA A 254 -0.35 14.53 10.98
CA ALA A 254 -1.05 15.10 12.13
C ALA A 254 -1.23 16.63 12.01
N ASN A 255 -0.21 17.34 11.53
CA ASN A 255 -0.28 18.78 11.34
C ASN A 255 -1.26 19.18 10.22
N MET A 256 -1.27 18.42 9.12
CA MET A 256 -2.21 18.68 8.01
C MET A 256 -3.66 18.43 8.42
N LEU A 257 -3.96 17.34 9.15
CA LEU A 257 -5.31 17.05 9.63
C LEU A 257 -5.84 18.14 10.58
N LYS A 258 -5.00 18.66 11.48
CA LYS A 258 -5.36 19.77 12.38
C LYS A 258 -5.70 21.05 11.61
N ASN A 259 -4.95 21.34 10.54
CA ASN A 259 -5.19 22.54 9.73
C ASN A 259 -6.46 22.44 8.88
N CYS A 260 -6.81 21.25 8.41
CA CYS A 260 -8.06 21.01 7.65
C CYS A 260 -9.32 21.02 8.54
N GLY A 261 -9.20 20.68 9.84
CA GLY A 261 -10.33 20.70 10.78
C GLY A 261 -10.70 22.06 11.34
N ASN A 262 -9.89 23.09 11.06
CA ASN A 262 -10.11 24.47 11.54
C ASN A 262 -10.71 25.42 10.47
N ASN A 263 -11.08 24.91 9.31
CA ASN A 263 -11.79 25.63 8.24
C ASN A 263 -13.20 25.04 8.08
#